data_08c4605d3b15d7aa0f683f532953bd54
#
_entry.id   08c4605d3b15d7aa0f683f532953bd54
#
_cell.length_a   1.000
_cell.length_b   1.000
_cell.length_c   1.000
_cell.angle_alpha   90.00
_cell.angle_beta   90.00
_cell.angle_gamma   90.00
#
_symmetry.space_group_name_H-M   'P 1'
#
loop_
_entity.id
_entity.type
_entity.pdbx_description
1 polymer ?
#
loop_
_entity_poly.entity_id
_entity_poly.type
_entity_poly.pdbx_seq_one_letter_code
_entity_poly.pdbx_strand_id
1 'polypeptide(L)'
;MNKNIIFISSYPKSGNTWVRILISSLLDNLITQEKNNLKNFNFKDLEKINMFSQLAYFRNIKGYTLKEDGVLDDNFTINNWINAQKLINQNSSKTKFFKTHNIRGKINGKNFTDETVCLGFIYISRDPRDIAISKAKYMNTSIDVSIDRMLNDEKVITCPTKVNEYVNTWENHVTSWYSFNKVPRLMIKYEDMLKDTKKIIVQIIKFINLTSSFKIANNEEIVSHVLENTNFSNLKKMESNQGFVESVPHSNFFRKGTSGQWKDVLDKNQINLIEKKLQIPMQYLGYL
;
A
#
# COMPACT_ATOMS: atom_id res chain seq x y z
N MET A 1 -11.69 12.99 19.60
CA MET A 1 -10.46 12.16 19.63
C MET A 1 -9.57 12.63 18.49
N ASN A 2 -8.28 12.91 18.74
CA ASN A 2 -7.36 13.28 17.67
C ASN A 2 -7.18 12.09 16.73
N LYS A 3 -7.24 12.35 15.42
CA LYS A 3 -6.97 11.34 14.38
C LYS A 3 -5.55 11.54 13.88
N ASN A 4 -4.74 10.50 13.91
CA ASN A 4 -3.32 10.58 13.54
C ASN A 4 -2.90 9.54 12.50
N ILE A 5 -3.84 8.69 12.05
CA ILE A 5 -3.56 7.58 11.14
C ILE A 5 -3.81 8.00 9.69
N ILE A 6 -2.77 7.89 8.85
CA ILE A 6 -2.88 7.94 7.39
C ILE A 6 -2.54 6.55 6.85
N PHE A 7 -3.48 5.93 6.13
CA PHE A 7 -3.23 4.66 5.46
C PHE A 7 -2.60 4.84 4.08
N ILE A 8 -1.62 4.00 3.75
CA ILE A 8 -1.12 3.77 2.40
C ILE A 8 -1.64 2.40 2.00
N SER A 9 -2.71 2.39 1.22
CA SER A 9 -3.44 1.19 0.87
C SER A 9 -3.37 0.88 -0.62
N SER A 10 -3.42 -0.38 -0.93
CA SER A 10 -3.51 -0.88 -2.31
C SER A 10 -3.94 -2.34 -2.33
N TYR A 11 -4.50 -2.79 -3.44
CA TYR A 11 -4.48 -4.22 -3.74
C TYR A 11 -3.02 -4.69 -3.87
N PRO A 12 -2.65 -5.91 -3.44
CA PRO A 12 -1.28 -6.40 -3.57
C PRO A 12 -0.71 -6.26 -4.97
N LYS A 13 0.58 -5.92 -5.09
CA LYS A 13 1.31 -5.74 -6.35
C LYS A 13 0.93 -4.50 -7.19
N SER A 14 0.27 -3.52 -6.57
CA SER A 14 -0.12 -2.26 -7.24
C SER A 14 0.89 -1.10 -7.09
N GLY A 15 2.07 -1.31 -6.46
CA GLY A 15 3.08 -0.27 -6.31
C GLY A 15 3.14 0.39 -4.92
N ASN A 16 2.49 -0.20 -3.90
CA ASN A 16 2.50 0.29 -2.52
C ASN A 16 3.90 0.60 -2.00
N THR A 17 4.85 -0.30 -2.21
CA THR A 17 6.24 -0.14 -1.77
C THR A 17 6.90 1.09 -2.37
N TRP A 18 6.68 1.38 -3.66
CA TRP A 18 7.26 2.57 -4.29
C TRP A 18 6.72 3.86 -3.70
N VAL A 19 5.40 3.97 -3.46
CA VAL A 19 4.80 5.12 -2.78
C VAL A 19 5.36 5.27 -1.35
N ARG A 20 5.55 4.18 -0.63
CA ARG A 20 6.16 4.19 0.71
C ARG A 20 7.61 4.68 0.66
N ILE A 21 8.38 4.30 -0.35
CA ILE A 21 9.75 4.79 -0.57
C ILE A 21 9.74 6.29 -0.79
N LEU A 22 8.85 6.80 -1.67
CA LEU A 22 8.72 8.24 -1.91
C LEU A 22 8.39 8.99 -0.61
N ILE A 23 7.41 8.52 0.15
CA ILE A 23 7.01 9.15 1.42
C ILE A 23 8.14 9.07 2.46
N SER A 24 8.81 7.93 2.60
CA SER A 24 9.92 7.78 3.56
C SER A 24 11.08 8.73 3.22
N SER A 25 11.44 8.84 1.95
CA SER A 25 12.45 9.78 1.48
C SER A 25 12.07 11.25 1.74
N LEU A 26 10.80 11.60 1.54
CA LEU A 26 10.28 12.94 1.86
C LEU A 26 10.33 13.23 3.37
N LEU A 27 9.96 12.26 4.21
CA LEU A 27 9.99 12.43 5.67
C LEU A 27 11.41 12.53 6.22
N ASP A 28 12.39 11.86 5.60
CA ASP A 28 13.80 12.02 5.96
C ASP A 28 14.29 13.44 5.74
N ASN A 29 13.89 14.01 4.63
CA ASN A 29 14.34 15.35 4.25
C ASN A 29 13.63 16.49 4.99
N LEU A 30 12.55 16.21 5.76
CA LEU A 30 12.01 17.14 6.75
C LEU A 30 13.00 17.47 7.86
N ILE A 31 13.67 16.45 8.38
CA ILE A 31 14.59 16.57 9.53
C ILE A 31 15.89 17.24 9.09
N THR A 32 16.31 17.04 7.85
CA THR A 32 17.59 17.55 7.32
C THR A 32 17.51 18.96 6.78
N GLN A 33 16.34 19.50 6.49
CA GLN A 33 16.19 20.91 6.10
C GLN A 33 16.77 21.90 7.13
N GLU A 34 16.76 21.52 8.41
CA GLU A 34 17.41 22.30 9.46
C GLU A 34 18.96 22.26 9.38
N LYS A 35 19.55 21.38 8.53
CA LYS A 35 20.97 21.10 8.44
C LYS A 35 21.61 21.29 7.07
N ASN A 36 20.90 21.83 6.09
CA ASN A 36 21.36 22.04 4.69
C ASN A 36 21.89 20.80 3.95
N ASN A 37 21.60 19.58 4.41
CA ASN A 37 22.04 18.35 3.74
C ASN A 37 20.86 17.42 3.50
N LEU A 38 20.49 17.22 2.23
CA LEU A 38 19.45 16.26 1.85
C LEU A 38 20.00 14.83 2.03
N LYS A 39 19.20 13.98 2.66
CA LYS A 39 19.55 12.58 2.94
C LYS A 39 19.13 11.66 1.80
N ASN A 40 20.06 10.83 1.34
CA ASN A 40 19.76 9.76 0.38
C ASN A 40 18.90 8.68 1.04
N PHE A 41 17.90 8.21 0.30
CA PHE A 41 17.03 7.12 0.75
C PHE A 41 17.82 5.81 0.95
N ASN A 42 17.46 5.06 1.99
CA ASN A 42 17.89 3.69 2.23
C ASN A 42 16.67 2.82 2.59
N PHE A 43 16.69 1.50 2.30
CA PHE A 43 15.57 0.61 2.62
C PHE A 43 15.20 0.56 4.11
N LYS A 44 16.14 0.81 5.03
CA LYS A 44 15.85 0.97 6.47
C LYS A 44 14.89 2.12 6.76
N ASP A 45 14.84 3.13 5.89
CA ASP A 45 13.93 4.27 6.06
C ASP A 45 12.45 3.89 5.91
N LEU A 46 12.15 2.73 5.31
CA LEU A 46 10.79 2.18 5.26
C LEU A 46 10.22 1.85 6.65
N GLU A 47 11.04 1.68 7.67
CA GLU A 47 10.61 1.47 9.06
C GLU A 47 9.79 2.65 9.62
N LYS A 48 9.89 3.85 9.00
CA LYS A 48 9.06 5.02 9.33
C LYS A 48 7.58 4.83 8.98
N ILE A 49 7.30 3.89 8.05
CA ILE A 49 5.96 3.52 7.64
C ILE A 49 5.67 2.11 8.12
N ASN A 50 4.97 2.03 9.24
CA ASN A 50 4.65 0.75 9.85
C ASN A 50 3.64 -0.05 9.01
N MET A 51 3.69 -1.36 9.11
CA MET A 51 2.56 -2.21 8.71
C MET A 51 1.48 -2.13 9.79
N PHE A 52 0.22 -1.92 9.42
CA PHE A 52 -0.87 -1.92 10.41
C PHE A 52 -1.07 -3.32 11.02
N SER A 53 -0.88 -4.36 10.23
CA SER A 53 -1.03 -5.75 10.64
C SER A 53 0.12 -6.21 11.54
N GLN A 54 0.17 -5.72 12.80
CA GLN A 54 1.17 -6.10 13.81
C GLN A 54 0.54 -6.40 15.15
N LEU A 55 0.97 -7.46 15.83
CA LEU A 55 0.49 -7.86 17.17
C LEU A 55 0.55 -6.72 18.18
N ALA A 56 1.58 -5.86 18.09
CA ALA A 56 1.79 -4.75 19.01
C ALA A 56 0.58 -3.79 19.11
N TYR A 57 -0.24 -3.67 18.07
CA TYR A 57 -1.40 -2.79 18.06
C TYR A 57 -2.65 -3.42 18.67
N PHE A 58 -2.65 -4.74 18.88
CA PHE A 58 -3.79 -5.49 19.37
C PHE A 58 -3.61 -6.03 20.79
N ARG A 59 -2.37 -6.26 21.23
CA ARG A 59 -2.03 -6.97 22.49
C ARG A 59 -2.62 -6.37 23.77
N ASN A 60 -2.93 -5.06 23.77
CA ASN A 60 -3.50 -4.37 24.92
C ASN A 60 -5.03 -4.31 24.89
N ILE A 61 -5.66 -4.98 23.92
CA ILE A 61 -7.13 -5.05 23.82
C ILE A 61 -7.62 -6.25 24.62
N LYS A 62 -8.65 -6.04 25.45
CA LYS A 62 -9.25 -7.11 26.27
C LYS A 62 -9.71 -8.26 25.38
N GLY A 63 -9.39 -9.48 25.77
CA GLY A 63 -9.70 -10.69 25.00
C GLY A 63 -8.67 -11.03 23.91
N TYR A 64 -7.49 -10.39 23.92
CA TYR A 64 -6.39 -10.73 23.02
C TYR A 64 -6.10 -12.25 23.08
N THR A 65 -6.16 -12.90 21.93
CA THR A 65 -5.92 -14.33 21.81
C THR A 65 -5.20 -14.67 20.52
N LEU A 66 -4.28 -15.63 20.61
CA LEU A 66 -3.53 -16.16 19.48
C LEU A 66 -4.01 -17.58 19.18
N LYS A 67 -3.94 -17.97 17.91
CA LYS A 67 -4.06 -19.36 17.47
C LYS A 67 -2.83 -20.16 17.88
N GLU A 68 -2.87 -21.49 17.75
CA GLU A 68 -1.75 -22.38 18.09
C GLU A 68 -0.46 -22.05 17.32
N ASP A 69 -0.57 -21.58 16.08
CA ASP A 69 0.57 -21.14 15.24
C ASP A 69 1.12 -19.75 15.63
N GLY A 70 0.54 -19.12 16.65
CA GLY A 70 0.89 -17.80 17.15
C GLY A 70 0.35 -16.66 16.28
N VAL A 71 -0.52 -16.94 15.31
CA VAL A 71 -1.25 -15.92 14.54
C VAL A 71 -2.40 -15.37 15.36
N LEU A 72 -2.65 -14.07 15.28
CA LEU A 72 -3.79 -13.44 15.96
C LEU A 72 -5.11 -14.04 15.44
N ASP A 73 -6.02 -14.35 16.37
CA ASP A 73 -7.34 -14.87 16.00
C ASP A 73 -8.07 -13.95 15.03
N ASP A 74 -8.66 -14.53 13.97
CA ASP A 74 -9.28 -13.77 12.90
C ASP A 74 -10.52 -13.01 13.36
N ASN A 75 -11.37 -13.62 14.17
CA ASN A 75 -12.57 -12.98 14.68
C ASN A 75 -12.19 -11.85 15.66
N PHE A 76 -11.18 -12.09 16.51
CA PHE A 76 -10.65 -11.04 17.38
C PHE A 76 -10.08 -9.89 16.56
N THR A 77 -9.29 -10.15 15.53
CA THR A 77 -8.70 -9.14 14.65
C THR A 77 -9.78 -8.28 14.01
N ILE A 78 -10.76 -8.90 13.36
CA ILE A 78 -11.84 -8.22 12.64
C ILE A 78 -12.69 -7.37 13.60
N ASN A 79 -13.05 -7.92 14.76
CA ASN A 79 -13.87 -7.21 15.75
C ASN A 79 -13.13 -6.02 16.40
N ASN A 80 -11.79 -5.98 16.34
CA ASN A 80 -10.99 -5.00 17.03
C ASN A 80 -10.18 -4.05 16.12
N TRP A 81 -10.40 -4.04 14.81
CA TRP A 81 -9.73 -3.08 13.92
C TRP A 81 -9.87 -1.63 14.37
N ILE A 82 -11.09 -1.19 14.65
CA ILE A 82 -11.37 0.18 15.09
C ILE A 82 -10.77 0.44 16.49
N ASN A 83 -10.85 -0.53 17.41
CA ASN A 83 -10.27 -0.39 18.74
C ASN A 83 -8.73 -0.24 18.69
N ALA A 84 -8.06 -1.04 17.87
CA ALA A 84 -6.61 -0.90 17.64
C ALA A 84 -6.24 0.49 17.10
N GLN A 85 -7.01 1.01 16.15
CA GLN A 85 -6.81 2.36 15.59
C GLN A 85 -7.08 3.46 16.63
N LYS A 86 -8.08 3.30 17.49
CA LYS A 86 -8.34 4.23 18.60
C LYS A 86 -7.15 4.29 19.57
N LEU A 87 -6.59 3.13 19.95
CA LEU A 87 -5.40 3.07 20.82
C LEU A 87 -4.17 3.73 20.16
N ILE A 88 -3.95 3.52 18.86
CA ILE A 88 -2.88 4.19 18.11
C ILE A 88 -3.06 5.72 18.17
N ASN A 89 -4.28 6.20 17.96
CA ASN A 89 -4.60 7.63 17.98
C ASN A 89 -4.42 8.25 19.37
N GLN A 90 -4.75 7.51 20.44
CA GLN A 90 -4.54 7.96 21.83
C GLN A 90 -3.07 8.05 22.21
N ASN A 91 -2.26 7.12 21.71
CA ASN A 91 -0.84 6.99 22.08
C ASN A 91 0.11 7.87 21.26
N SER A 92 -0.40 8.75 20.40
CA SER A 92 0.44 9.64 19.58
C SER A 92 -0.27 10.93 19.27
N SER A 93 0.43 12.06 19.43
CA SER A 93 0.01 13.37 18.92
C SER A 93 0.50 13.64 17.51
N LYS A 94 1.48 12.86 17.01
CA LYS A 94 2.05 13.00 15.66
C LYS A 94 1.37 12.05 14.68
N THR A 95 1.21 12.50 13.45
CA THR A 95 0.71 11.67 12.35
C THR A 95 1.59 10.45 12.14
N LYS A 96 0.96 9.30 11.93
CA LYS A 96 1.61 8.02 11.60
C LYS A 96 1.09 7.47 10.28
N PHE A 97 2.00 7.01 9.45
CA PHE A 97 1.67 6.34 8.20
C PHE A 97 1.66 4.83 8.41
N PHE A 98 0.63 4.17 7.87
CA PHE A 98 0.50 2.72 7.94
C PHE A 98 0.25 2.11 6.56
N LYS A 99 1.10 1.15 6.19
CA LYS A 99 0.84 0.27 5.05
C LYS A 99 -0.27 -0.72 5.41
N THR A 100 -1.19 -0.94 4.47
CA THR A 100 -2.18 -2.01 4.56
C THR A 100 -2.58 -2.53 3.19
N HIS A 101 -2.96 -3.82 3.15
CA HIS A 101 -3.68 -4.45 2.05
C HIS A 101 -5.10 -4.88 2.47
N ASN A 102 -5.56 -4.47 3.64
CA ASN A 102 -6.94 -4.74 4.04
C ASN A 102 -7.92 -4.03 3.11
N ILE A 103 -8.99 -4.72 2.74
CA ILE A 103 -10.18 -4.09 2.17
C ILE A 103 -10.73 -3.05 3.17
N ARG A 104 -11.19 -1.90 2.70
CA ARG A 104 -11.89 -0.93 3.56
C ARG A 104 -13.31 -1.40 3.88
N GLY A 105 -13.87 -2.29 3.08
CA GLY A 105 -15.21 -2.83 3.20
C GLY A 105 -15.47 -3.61 4.49
N LYS A 106 -16.66 -4.14 4.60
CA LYS A 106 -17.09 -4.91 5.77
C LYS A 106 -16.69 -6.38 5.66
N ILE A 107 -16.04 -6.89 6.71
CA ILE A 107 -15.87 -8.32 6.94
C ILE A 107 -16.64 -8.67 8.22
N ASN A 108 -17.53 -9.66 8.17
CA ASN A 108 -18.39 -10.04 9.28
C ASN A 108 -19.14 -8.83 9.90
N GLY A 109 -19.61 -7.89 9.07
CA GLY A 109 -20.30 -6.67 9.49
C GLY A 109 -19.41 -5.57 10.09
N LYS A 110 -18.10 -5.78 10.23
CA LYS A 110 -17.14 -4.82 10.80
C LYS A 110 -16.35 -4.10 9.70
N ASN A 111 -16.24 -2.79 9.81
CA ASN A 111 -15.38 -2.00 8.93
C ASN A 111 -13.92 -2.11 9.36
N PHE A 112 -13.01 -2.18 8.39
CA PHE A 112 -11.57 -2.08 8.65
C PHE A 112 -11.21 -0.72 9.28
N THR A 113 -11.69 0.36 8.69
CA THR A 113 -11.51 1.73 9.17
C THR A 113 -12.71 2.62 8.81
N ASP A 114 -12.83 3.74 9.52
CA ASP A 114 -13.86 4.74 9.26
C ASP A 114 -13.36 6.18 9.55
N GLU A 115 -14.23 7.15 9.33
CA GLU A 115 -13.95 8.58 9.53
C GLU A 115 -13.70 8.97 10.99
N THR A 116 -13.99 8.13 11.96
CA THR A 116 -13.78 8.41 13.39
C THR A 116 -12.34 8.19 13.82
N VAL A 117 -11.60 7.33 13.12
CA VAL A 117 -10.23 6.91 13.47
C VAL A 117 -9.20 7.23 12.39
N CYS A 118 -9.61 7.32 11.12
CA CYS A 118 -8.73 7.59 9.98
C CYS A 118 -8.63 9.09 9.74
N LEU A 119 -7.40 9.63 9.67
CA LEU A 119 -7.13 11.01 9.32
C LEU A 119 -7.20 11.25 7.80
N GLY A 120 -6.73 10.28 7.02
CA GLY A 120 -6.72 10.30 5.57
C GLY A 120 -6.07 9.04 5.00
N PHE A 121 -6.06 8.91 3.68
CA PHE A 121 -5.39 7.78 3.04
C PHE A 121 -4.85 8.10 1.65
N ILE A 122 -3.84 7.33 1.25
CA ILE A 122 -3.32 7.26 -0.12
C ILE A 122 -3.68 5.87 -0.63
N TYR A 123 -4.38 5.80 -1.77
CA TYR A 123 -4.73 4.55 -2.42
C TYR A 123 -4.03 4.41 -3.76
N ILE A 124 -3.37 3.28 -3.96
CA ILE A 124 -2.66 2.98 -5.20
C ILE A 124 -3.43 1.91 -5.96
N SER A 125 -3.89 2.25 -7.18
CA SER A 125 -4.49 1.32 -8.14
C SER A 125 -3.50 0.97 -9.25
N ARG A 126 -3.73 -0.15 -9.89
CA ARG A 126 -2.98 -0.64 -11.06
C ARG A 126 -3.88 -1.48 -11.94
N ASP A 127 -3.57 -1.54 -13.23
CA ASP A 127 -4.26 -2.41 -14.19
C ASP A 127 -4.29 -3.87 -13.69
N PRO A 128 -5.48 -4.46 -13.47
CA PRO A 128 -5.60 -5.82 -12.93
C PRO A 128 -4.94 -6.87 -13.83
N ARG A 129 -4.81 -6.65 -15.12
CA ARG A 129 -4.12 -7.53 -16.07
C ARG A 129 -2.62 -7.58 -15.76
N ASP A 130 -1.99 -6.45 -15.43
CA ASP A 130 -0.59 -6.39 -15.00
C ASP A 130 -0.40 -6.91 -13.55
N ILE A 131 -1.41 -6.74 -12.68
CA ILE A 131 -1.39 -7.31 -11.33
C ILE A 131 -1.35 -8.83 -11.41
N ALA A 132 -2.17 -9.46 -12.26
CA ALA A 132 -2.23 -10.91 -12.42
C ALA A 132 -0.83 -11.49 -12.69
N ILE A 133 -0.08 -10.89 -13.62
CA ILE A 133 1.29 -11.29 -13.96
C ILE A 133 2.26 -11.08 -12.78
N SER A 134 2.21 -9.90 -12.17
CA SER A 134 3.11 -9.55 -11.07
C SER A 134 2.89 -10.42 -9.84
N LYS A 135 1.63 -10.75 -9.55
CA LYS A 135 1.24 -11.59 -8.41
C LYS A 135 1.59 -13.05 -8.64
N ALA A 136 1.34 -13.59 -9.85
CA ALA A 136 1.72 -14.95 -10.21
C ALA A 136 3.22 -15.18 -10.00
N LYS A 137 4.07 -14.27 -10.46
CA LYS A 137 5.52 -14.34 -10.27
C LYS A 137 5.94 -14.22 -8.81
N TYR A 138 5.34 -13.31 -8.05
CA TYR A 138 5.64 -13.13 -6.63
C TYR A 138 5.28 -14.36 -5.80
N MET A 139 4.16 -15.01 -6.13
CA MET A 139 3.65 -16.20 -5.42
C MET A 139 4.21 -17.51 -5.95
N ASN A 140 5.01 -17.47 -7.02
CA ASN A 140 5.51 -18.66 -7.73
C ASN A 140 4.36 -19.59 -8.17
N THR A 141 3.33 -19.04 -8.79
CA THR A 141 2.13 -19.75 -9.26
C THR A 141 1.87 -19.47 -10.73
N SER A 142 0.91 -20.19 -11.33
CA SER A 142 0.43 -19.86 -12.68
C SER A 142 -0.34 -18.54 -12.70
N ILE A 143 -0.43 -17.94 -13.88
CA ILE A 143 -1.23 -16.72 -14.10
C ILE A 143 -2.71 -17.01 -13.83
N ASP A 144 -3.22 -18.18 -14.21
CA ASP A 144 -4.62 -18.56 -13.99
C ASP A 144 -4.97 -18.63 -12.49
N VAL A 145 -4.08 -19.19 -11.66
CA VAL A 145 -4.25 -19.18 -10.20
C VAL A 145 -4.24 -17.76 -9.65
N SER A 146 -3.40 -16.89 -10.21
CA SER A 146 -3.38 -15.47 -9.81
C SER A 146 -4.66 -14.74 -10.19
N ILE A 147 -5.19 -14.99 -11.39
CA ILE A 147 -6.47 -14.45 -11.88
C ILE A 147 -7.62 -14.96 -10.98
N ASP A 148 -7.69 -16.27 -10.77
CA ASP A 148 -8.73 -16.87 -9.93
C ASP A 148 -8.80 -16.22 -8.54
N ARG A 149 -7.66 -16.11 -7.85
CA ARG A 149 -7.58 -15.43 -6.54
C ARG A 149 -7.99 -13.96 -6.58
N MET A 150 -7.73 -13.28 -7.69
CA MET A 150 -8.10 -11.88 -7.89
C MET A 150 -9.61 -11.68 -8.06
N LEU A 151 -10.26 -12.65 -8.72
CA LEU A 151 -11.69 -12.60 -9.09
C LEU A 151 -12.60 -13.23 -8.02
N ASN A 152 -12.15 -14.31 -7.37
CA ASN A 152 -12.99 -15.16 -6.54
C ASN A 152 -12.66 -15.15 -5.04
N ASP A 153 -12.01 -14.10 -4.55
CA ASP A 153 -11.77 -13.87 -3.14
C ASP A 153 -10.42 -14.39 -2.60
N GLU A 154 -9.44 -13.53 -2.62
CA GLU A 154 -8.26 -13.72 -1.79
C GLU A 154 -8.57 -13.25 -0.37
N LYS A 155 -9.05 -14.17 0.46
CA LYS A 155 -9.56 -13.83 1.80
C LYS A 155 -8.50 -13.26 2.71
N VAL A 156 -7.31 -13.84 2.72
CA VAL A 156 -6.32 -13.58 3.75
C VAL A 156 -4.90 -13.62 3.19
N ILE A 157 -4.11 -12.60 3.50
CA ILE A 157 -2.65 -12.69 3.42
C ILE A 157 -2.13 -12.95 4.82
N THR A 158 -1.50 -14.11 5.03
CA THR A 158 -0.76 -14.38 6.27
C THR A 158 0.50 -13.54 6.28
N CYS A 159 0.54 -12.56 7.17
CA CYS A 159 1.69 -11.69 7.30
C CYS A 159 2.77 -12.30 8.21
N PRO A 160 4.06 -12.06 7.94
CA PRO A 160 5.14 -12.43 8.87
C PRO A 160 4.96 -11.85 10.29
N THR A 161 4.20 -10.77 10.37
CA THR A 161 3.81 -10.08 11.61
C THR A 161 2.74 -10.79 12.43
N LYS A 162 2.27 -11.96 11.98
CA LYS A 162 1.26 -12.80 12.64
C LYS A 162 -0.11 -12.14 12.85
N VAL A 163 -0.43 -11.14 12.05
CA VAL A 163 -1.78 -10.54 11.94
C VAL A 163 -2.20 -10.58 10.49
N ASN A 164 -3.30 -11.25 10.21
CA ASN A 164 -3.79 -11.43 8.84
C ASN A 164 -4.31 -10.11 8.24
N GLU A 165 -4.09 -9.93 6.94
CA GLU A 165 -4.72 -8.87 6.13
C GLU A 165 -5.82 -9.48 5.26
N TYR A 166 -6.97 -8.85 5.22
CA TYR A 166 -8.17 -9.32 4.52
C TYR A 166 -8.34 -8.51 3.25
N VAL A 167 -7.95 -9.10 2.12
CA VAL A 167 -7.81 -8.38 0.84
C VAL A 167 -9.12 -8.35 0.05
N ASN A 168 -9.83 -9.48 0.00
CA ASN A 168 -11.02 -9.71 -0.83
C ASN A 168 -10.71 -9.68 -2.35
N THR A 169 -11.71 -9.67 -3.21
CA THR A 169 -11.51 -9.56 -4.65
C THR A 169 -10.91 -8.21 -5.03
N TRP A 170 -10.27 -8.12 -6.20
CA TRP A 170 -9.73 -6.84 -6.69
C TRP A 170 -10.82 -5.78 -6.81
N GLU A 171 -12.00 -6.15 -7.34
CA GLU A 171 -13.14 -5.25 -7.49
C GLU A 171 -13.62 -4.70 -6.13
N ASN A 172 -13.88 -5.59 -5.16
CA ASN A 172 -14.36 -5.19 -3.85
C ASN A 172 -13.33 -4.33 -3.10
N HIS A 173 -12.05 -4.68 -3.24
CA HIS A 173 -10.98 -3.91 -2.62
C HIS A 173 -10.92 -2.48 -3.19
N VAL A 174 -10.87 -2.34 -4.52
CA VAL A 174 -10.83 -1.04 -5.20
C VAL A 174 -12.07 -0.21 -4.86
N THR A 175 -13.26 -0.75 -5.10
CA THR A 175 -14.52 -0.04 -4.87
C THR A 175 -14.70 0.41 -3.42
N SER A 176 -14.27 -0.40 -2.46
CA SER A 176 -14.38 -0.05 -1.04
C SER A 176 -13.54 1.17 -0.65
N TRP A 177 -12.33 1.30 -1.18
CA TRP A 177 -11.47 2.46 -0.94
C TRP A 177 -11.89 3.68 -1.76
N TYR A 178 -12.30 3.49 -3.02
CA TYR A 178 -12.77 4.58 -3.86
C TYR A 178 -14.08 5.20 -3.36
N SER A 179 -14.97 4.42 -2.77
CA SER A 179 -16.22 4.92 -2.15
C SER A 179 -16.01 5.64 -0.82
N PHE A 180 -14.83 5.52 -0.20
CA PHE A 180 -14.55 6.19 1.07
C PHE A 180 -14.17 7.66 0.86
N ASN A 181 -15.14 8.56 0.93
CA ASN A 181 -14.99 9.98 0.65
C ASN A 181 -15.16 10.90 1.88
N LYS A 182 -15.28 10.33 3.07
CA LYS A 182 -15.50 11.09 4.33
C LYS A 182 -14.21 11.61 4.97
N VAL A 183 -13.06 11.31 4.41
CA VAL A 183 -11.75 11.79 4.87
C VAL A 183 -10.92 12.24 3.67
N PRO A 184 -9.90 13.10 3.86
CA PRO A 184 -8.94 13.44 2.81
C PRO A 184 -8.33 12.20 2.17
N ARG A 185 -8.23 12.20 0.84
CA ARG A 185 -7.70 11.07 0.09
C ARG A 185 -6.85 11.50 -1.10
N LEU A 186 -5.82 10.72 -1.40
CA LEU A 186 -5.02 10.83 -2.62
C LEU A 186 -5.09 9.49 -3.36
N MET A 187 -5.63 9.53 -4.59
CA MET A 187 -5.74 8.36 -5.46
C MET A 187 -4.62 8.41 -6.50
N ILE A 188 -3.80 7.37 -6.55
CA ILE A 188 -2.63 7.28 -7.44
C ILE A 188 -2.80 6.04 -8.34
N LYS A 189 -2.60 6.20 -9.64
CA LYS A 189 -2.42 5.06 -10.54
C LYS A 189 -0.94 4.73 -10.68
N TYR A 190 -0.60 3.45 -10.67
CA TYR A 190 0.76 2.99 -10.91
C TYR A 190 1.32 3.47 -12.25
N GLU A 191 0.48 3.50 -13.26
CA GLU A 191 0.77 3.96 -14.61
C GLU A 191 1.13 5.46 -14.64
N ASP A 192 0.43 6.28 -13.84
CA ASP A 192 0.74 7.71 -13.71
C ASP A 192 2.07 7.93 -12.99
N MET A 193 2.40 7.08 -12.00
CA MET A 193 3.72 7.12 -11.35
C MET A 193 4.86 6.88 -12.35
N LEU A 194 4.68 5.92 -13.25
CA LEU A 194 5.66 5.62 -14.30
C LEU A 194 5.78 6.75 -15.32
N LYS A 195 4.65 7.39 -15.66
CA LYS A 195 4.60 8.46 -16.66
C LYS A 195 5.22 9.76 -16.15
N ASP A 196 4.93 10.13 -14.91
CA ASP A 196 5.37 11.40 -14.32
C ASP A 196 5.52 11.26 -12.80
N THR A 197 6.61 10.63 -12.36
CA THR A 197 6.93 10.45 -10.94
C THR A 197 7.06 11.80 -10.22
N LYS A 198 7.61 12.83 -10.90
CA LYS A 198 7.77 14.17 -10.35
C LYS A 198 6.42 14.76 -9.94
N LYS A 199 5.42 14.68 -10.79
CA LYS A 199 4.05 15.13 -10.50
C LYS A 199 3.46 14.38 -9.30
N ILE A 200 3.68 13.09 -9.21
CA ILE A 200 3.20 12.27 -8.09
C ILE A 200 3.87 12.69 -6.77
N ILE A 201 5.18 12.96 -6.77
CA ILE A 201 5.90 13.48 -5.58
C ILE A 201 5.25 14.78 -5.11
N VAL A 202 4.98 15.73 -6.01
CA VAL A 202 4.31 17.00 -5.68
C VAL A 202 2.91 16.78 -5.12
N GLN A 203 2.14 15.84 -5.66
CA GLN A 203 0.82 15.49 -5.13
C GLN A 203 0.90 14.89 -3.72
N ILE A 204 1.87 14.03 -3.46
CA ILE A 204 2.13 13.44 -2.13
C ILE A 204 2.50 14.54 -1.14
N ILE A 205 3.40 15.48 -1.50
CA ILE A 205 3.77 16.62 -0.65
C ILE A 205 2.53 17.45 -0.30
N LYS A 206 1.72 17.83 -1.29
CA LYS A 206 0.48 18.59 -1.07
C LYS A 206 -0.49 17.87 -0.15
N PHE A 207 -0.68 16.56 -0.35
CA PHE A 207 -1.55 15.73 0.49
C PHE A 207 -1.03 15.68 1.93
N ILE A 208 0.25 15.42 2.15
CA ILE A 208 0.87 15.36 3.48
C ILE A 208 0.74 16.71 4.18
N ASN A 209 1.05 17.81 3.50
CA ASN A 209 0.98 19.16 4.06
C ASN A 209 -0.43 19.59 4.44
N LEU A 210 -1.44 19.10 3.70
CA LEU A 210 -2.85 19.40 3.97
C LEU A 210 -3.40 18.57 5.13
N THR A 211 -3.00 17.29 5.24
CA THR A 211 -3.69 16.33 6.11
C THR A 211 -2.93 15.96 7.36
N SER A 212 -1.60 16.16 7.39
CA SER A 212 -0.76 15.69 8.49
C SER A 212 -0.16 16.83 9.30
N SER A 213 0.46 16.46 10.43
CA SER A 213 1.27 17.37 11.25
C SER A 213 2.62 17.72 10.61
N PHE A 214 3.01 17.02 9.54
CA PHE A 214 4.26 17.28 8.83
C PHE A 214 4.11 18.45 7.86
N LYS A 215 5.20 19.20 7.68
CA LYS A 215 5.30 20.27 6.68
C LYS A 215 6.55 20.02 5.83
N ILE A 216 6.34 19.70 4.57
CA ILE A 216 7.39 19.42 3.59
C ILE A 216 7.48 20.62 2.64
N ALA A 217 8.67 21.17 2.43
CA ALA A 217 8.82 22.21 1.42
C ALA A 217 8.57 21.62 0.02
N ASN A 218 7.69 22.26 -0.71
CA ASN A 218 7.38 21.88 -2.08
C ASN A 218 8.24 22.72 -3.04
N ASN A 219 9.54 22.48 -3.03
CA ASN A 219 10.50 23.13 -3.89
C ASN A 219 11.18 22.13 -4.85
N GLU A 220 11.80 22.64 -5.90
CA GLU A 220 12.42 21.84 -6.95
C GLU A 220 13.58 20.97 -6.42
N GLU A 221 14.33 21.48 -5.46
CA GLU A 221 15.47 20.79 -4.87
C GLU A 221 15.07 19.48 -4.21
N ILE A 222 14.05 19.51 -3.31
CA ILE A 222 13.55 18.31 -2.63
C ILE A 222 12.92 17.34 -3.62
N VAL A 223 12.10 17.85 -4.55
CA VAL A 223 11.43 17.00 -5.53
C VAL A 223 12.44 16.29 -6.43
N SER A 224 13.45 17.00 -6.94
CA SER A 224 14.50 16.41 -7.77
C SER A 224 15.36 15.42 -6.98
N HIS A 225 15.74 15.75 -5.76
CA HIS A 225 16.51 14.85 -4.90
C HIS A 225 15.76 13.53 -4.64
N VAL A 226 14.48 13.60 -4.26
CA VAL A 226 13.67 12.39 -4.04
C VAL A 226 13.53 11.59 -5.32
N LEU A 227 13.27 12.24 -6.46
CA LEU A 227 13.13 11.60 -7.76
C LEU A 227 14.40 10.83 -8.16
N GLU A 228 15.57 11.46 -8.02
CA GLU A 228 16.86 10.86 -8.36
C GLU A 228 17.18 9.66 -7.45
N ASN A 229 16.98 9.78 -6.15
CA ASN A 229 17.35 8.73 -5.20
C ASN A 229 16.37 7.54 -5.18
N THR A 230 15.14 7.74 -5.62
CA THR A 230 14.08 6.71 -5.58
C THR A 230 13.66 6.23 -6.97
N ASN A 231 14.42 6.53 -8.02
CA ASN A 231 14.15 6.00 -9.34
C ASN A 231 14.37 4.48 -9.38
N PHE A 232 13.70 3.82 -10.33
CA PHE A 232 13.69 2.36 -10.41
C PHE A 232 15.10 1.75 -10.56
N SER A 233 15.98 2.40 -11.32
CA SER A 233 17.38 1.93 -11.51
C SER A 233 18.15 1.91 -10.20
N ASN A 234 18.04 2.99 -9.41
CA ASN A 234 18.70 3.09 -8.11
C ASN A 234 18.14 2.08 -7.11
N LEU A 235 16.82 1.89 -7.07
CA LEU A 235 16.18 0.90 -6.20
C LEU A 235 16.60 -0.53 -6.56
N LYS A 236 16.67 -0.84 -7.86
CA LYS A 236 17.15 -2.15 -8.33
C LYS A 236 18.62 -2.40 -7.97
N LYS A 237 19.48 -1.39 -8.14
CA LYS A 237 20.90 -1.45 -7.73
C LYS A 237 21.05 -1.63 -6.22
N MET A 238 20.23 -0.93 -5.44
CA MET A 238 20.22 -1.04 -3.99
C MET A 238 19.78 -2.44 -3.55
N GLU A 239 18.73 -3.02 -4.16
CA GLU A 239 18.29 -4.40 -3.89
C GLU A 239 19.42 -5.41 -4.20
N SER A 240 20.13 -5.24 -5.31
CA SER A 240 21.25 -6.13 -5.68
C SER A 240 22.41 -6.06 -4.70
N ASN A 241 22.66 -4.91 -4.08
CA ASN A 241 23.81 -4.68 -3.20
C ASN A 241 23.55 -5.12 -1.75
N GLN A 242 22.33 -4.91 -1.23
CA GLN A 242 22.03 -5.12 0.20
C GLN A 242 20.79 -6.00 0.46
N GLY A 243 20.18 -6.52 -0.61
CA GLY A 243 18.91 -7.24 -0.51
C GLY A 243 17.73 -6.32 -0.21
N PHE A 244 16.55 -6.90 -0.23
CA PHE A 244 15.33 -6.19 0.16
C PHE A 244 14.37 -7.12 0.91
N VAL A 245 13.88 -6.69 2.07
CA VAL A 245 13.09 -7.53 2.99
C VAL A 245 11.76 -8.03 2.40
N GLU A 246 11.21 -7.32 1.40
CA GLU A 246 9.97 -7.75 0.72
C GLU A 246 10.24 -8.60 -0.55
N SER A 247 11.51 -8.89 -0.86
CA SER A 247 11.88 -9.82 -1.94
C SER A 247 11.56 -11.27 -1.52
N VAL A 248 11.30 -12.10 -2.52
CA VAL A 248 11.08 -13.54 -2.32
C VAL A 248 12.24 -14.32 -2.90
N PRO A 249 12.54 -15.54 -2.39
CA PRO A 249 13.74 -16.29 -2.78
C PRO A 249 13.92 -16.52 -4.27
N HIS A 250 12.82 -16.56 -5.02
CA HIS A 250 12.81 -16.87 -6.47
C HIS A 250 12.67 -15.65 -7.38
N SER A 251 12.58 -14.42 -6.83
CA SER A 251 12.37 -13.23 -7.65
C SER A 251 12.78 -11.94 -6.94
N ASN A 252 13.55 -11.10 -7.62
CA ASN A 252 13.79 -9.75 -7.17
C ASN A 252 12.49 -8.95 -7.11
N PHE A 253 12.38 -8.06 -6.13
CA PHE A 253 11.23 -7.21 -5.95
C PHE A 253 11.15 -6.14 -7.05
N PHE A 254 12.26 -5.42 -7.30
CA PHE A 254 12.37 -4.40 -8.36
C PHE A 254 12.75 -5.06 -9.69
N ARG A 255 11.79 -5.79 -10.29
CA ARG A 255 12.04 -6.63 -11.46
C ARG A 255 12.06 -5.85 -12.79
N LYS A 256 10.94 -5.27 -13.18
CA LYS A 256 10.78 -4.57 -14.47
C LYS A 256 10.41 -3.09 -14.32
N GLY A 257 9.55 -2.73 -13.37
CA GLY A 257 9.09 -1.35 -13.19
C GLY A 257 8.36 -0.78 -14.42
N THR A 258 7.51 -1.61 -15.06
CA THR A 258 6.78 -1.23 -16.29
C THR A 258 5.30 -1.56 -16.16
N SER A 259 4.48 -0.95 -17.01
CA SER A 259 3.06 -1.26 -17.20
C SER A 259 2.79 -1.77 -18.62
N GLY A 260 1.62 -2.37 -18.84
CA GLY A 260 1.20 -2.87 -20.15
C GLY A 260 1.83 -4.21 -20.55
N GLN A 261 2.53 -4.91 -19.65
CA GLN A 261 3.12 -6.23 -19.94
C GLN A 261 2.05 -7.28 -20.30
N TRP A 262 0.83 -7.06 -19.87
CA TRP A 262 -0.28 -7.97 -20.13
C TRP A 262 -0.54 -8.19 -21.63
N LYS A 263 -0.22 -7.21 -22.48
CA LYS A 263 -0.40 -7.30 -23.94
C LYS A 263 0.45 -8.41 -24.58
N ASP A 264 1.62 -8.67 -23.99
CA ASP A 264 2.59 -9.64 -24.54
C ASP A 264 2.59 -10.96 -23.76
N VAL A 265 1.98 -11.00 -22.56
CA VAL A 265 2.11 -12.12 -21.62
C VAL A 265 0.82 -12.89 -21.42
N LEU A 266 -0.34 -12.21 -21.38
CA LEU A 266 -1.63 -12.85 -21.20
C LEU A 266 -2.16 -13.35 -22.53
N ASP A 267 -2.79 -14.54 -22.51
CA ASP A 267 -3.56 -15.00 -23.68
C ASP A 267 -4.94 -14.29 -23.75
N LYS A 268 -5.60 -14.48 -24.90
CA LYS A 268 -6.91 -13.85 -25.16
C LYS A 268 -8.00 -14.26 -24.16
N ASN A 269 -7.98 -15.51 -23.68
CA ASN A 269 -8.97 -16.01 -22.75
C ASN A 269 -8.78 -15.36 -21.37
N GLN A 270 -7.54 -15.21 -20.91
CA GLN A 270 -7.18 -14.54 -19.67
C GLN A 270 -7.57 -13.06 -19.69
N ILE A 271 -7.28 -12.36 -20.82
CA ILE A 271 -7.66 -10.96 -21.00
C ILE A 271 -9.19 -10.82 -20.96
N ASN A 272 -9.91 -11.59 -21.78
CA ASN A 272 -11.36 -11.55 -21.84
C ASN A 272 -12.02 -11.87 -20.49
N LEU A 273 -11.48 -12.83 -19.75
CA LEU A 273 -11.99 -13.20 -18.42
C LEU A 273 -11.88 -12.03 -17.45
N ILE A 274 -10.70 -11.39 -17.37
CA ILE A 274 -10.46 -10.24 -16.48
C ILE A 274 -11.35 -9.07 -16.88
N GLU A 275 -11.36 -8.70 -18.16
CA GLU A 275 -12.13 -7.56 -18.67
C GLU A 275 -13.63 -7.73 -18.50
N LYS A 276 -14.16 -8.93 -18.78
CA LYS A 276 -15.57 -9.25 -18.59
C LYS A 276 -15.98 -9.21 -17.11
N LYS A 277 -15.16 -9.78 -16.23
CA LYS A 277 -15.47 -9.87 -14.80
C LYS A 277 -15.28 -8.55 -14.05
N LEU A 278 -14.33 -7.72 -14.49
CA LEU A 278 -13.95 -6.47 -13.85
C LEU A 278 -14.33 -5.23 -14.69
N GLN A 279 -15.24 -5.38 -15.65
CA GLN A 279 -15.59 -4.34 -16.63
C GLN A 279 -15.90 -2.98 -15.96
N ILE A 280 -16.80 -2.96 -15.00
CA ILE A 280 -17.26 -1.72 -14.36
C ILE A 280 -16.12 -0.97 -13.65
N PRO A 281 -15.39 -1.59 -12.69
CA PRO A 281 -14.32 -0.88 -12.04
C PRO A 281 -13.13 -0.56 -12.95
N MET A 282 -12.87 -1.36 -14.01
CA MET A 282 -11.84 -1.05 -14.99
C MET A 282 -12.20 0.17 -15.84
N GLN A 283 -13.46 0.28 -16.30
CA GLN A 283 -13.96 1.48 -17.00
C GLN A 283 -13.88 2.72 -16.10
N TYR A 284 -14.35 2.60 -14.85
CA TYR A 284 -14.29 3.70 -13.89
C TYR A 284 -12.87 4.22 -13.66
N LEU A 285 -11.90 3.31 -13.66
CA LEU A 285 -10.49 3.63 -13.52
C LEU A 285 -9.79 3.98 -14.84
N GLY A 286 -10.46 3.85 -15.99
CA GLY A 286 -9.88 4.12 -17.31
C GLY A 286 -8.79 3.14 -17.71
N TYR A 287 -9.01 1.86 -17.42
CA TYR A 287 -8.20 0.72 -17.91
C TYR A 287 -8.86 0.06 -19.14
N LEU A 288 -10.14 0.35 -19.37
CA LEU A 288 -10.92 0.01 -20.58
C LEU A 288 -11.39 1.28 -21.27
#